data_655c180ab3e42fd752d96db91e807b72
#
_entry.id   655c180ab3e42fd752d96db91e807b72
#
_cell.length_a   1.000
_cell.length_b   1.000
_cell.length_c   1.000
_cell.angle_alpha   90.00
_cell.angle_beta   90.00
_cell.angle_gamma   90.00
#
_symmetry.space_group_name_H-M   'P 1'
#
loop_
_entity.id
_entity.type
_entity.pdbx_description
1 polymer ?
#
loop_
_entity_poly.entity_id
_entity_poly.type
_entity_poly.pdbx_seq_one_letter_code
_entity_poly.pdbx_strand_id
1 'polypeptide(L)'
;MNTWHYEKDGQRLGPVSNDEMRRLIQERAITRGTLVWKQGFTDWRALGDTELAQHLETTASPPALPAAHISNVVIWLLACAPLIGMALEAMIGGARSPTDELAGLAGQIAVKTGQYWWVTAALNIGLGVLDERRLKRAGVDTSRFGNMVFIVPVYLWKRAKSLRQTPSYFWTWIALFGITLLAAV
;
A
#
# COMPACT_ATOMS: atom_id res chain seq x y z
N MET A 1 17.15 10.15 41.13
CA MET A 1 16.05 9.50 40.37
C MET A 1 16.12 10.03 38.94
N ASN A 2 16.24 9.13 37.93
CA ASN A 2 16.25 9.57 36.54
C ASN A 2 14.82 9.93 36.12
N THR A 3 14.56 11.20 35.92
CA THR A 3 13.27 11.71 35.43
C THR A 3 13.39 12.04 33.95
N TRP A 4 12.36 11.67 33.19
CA TRP A 4 12.28 11.86 31.77
C TRP A 4 11.22 12.90 31.40
N HIS A 5 11.45 13.54 30.28
CA HIS A 5 10.46 14.34 29.57
C HIS A 5 10.31 13.73 28.17
N TYR A 6 9.13 13.80 27.60
CA TYR A 6 8.86 13.35 26.25
C TYR A 6 7.99 14.36 25.50
N GLU A 7 8.13 14.35 24.18
CA GLU A 7 7.33 15.18 23.29
C GLU A 7 6.08 14.39 22.85
N LYS A 8 4.94 15.05 22.85
CA LYS A 8 3.70 14.55 22.25
C LYS A 8 2.89 15.73 21.73
N ASP A 9 2.49 15.64 20.46
CA ASP A 9 1.67 16.66 19.78
C ASP A 9 2.27 18.09 19.88
N GLY A 10 3.60 18.20 19.80
CA GLY A 10 4.33 19.46 19.93
C GLY A 10 4.43 19.99 21.37
N GLN A 11 4.04 19.19 22.36
CA GLN A 11 4.09 19.58 23.77
C GLN A 11 5.11 18.76 24.56
N ARG A 12 5.82 19.42 25.46
CA ARG A 12 6.71 18.76 26.43
C ARG A 12 5.91 18.24 27.60
N LEU A 13 5.93 16.94 27.82
CA LEU A 13 5.29 16.26 28.95
C LEU A 13 6.34 15.69 29.90
N GLY A 14 6.00 15.58 31.19
CA GLY A 14 6.89 15.12 32.24
C GLY A 14 7.03 16.16 33.36
N PRO A 15 7.83 15.89 34.41
CA PRO A 15 8.75 14.73 34.55
C PRO A 15 8.05 13.42 34.85
N VAL A 16 8.50 12.34 34.23
CA VAL A 16 8.00 10.96 34.44
C VAL A 16 9.15 10.03 34.85
N SER A 17 8.82 8.98 35.58
CA SER A 17 9.80 7.97 36.01
C SER A 17 10.19 7.02 34.87
N ASN A 18 11.28 6.24 35.06
CA ASN A 18 11.65 5.16 34.14
C ASN A 18 10.50 4.14 33.96
N ASP A 19 9.80 3.79 35.04
CA ASP A 19 8.74 2.80 34.98
C ASP A 19 7.51 3.33 34.22
N GLU A 20 7.21 4.61 34.37
CA GLU A 20 6.17 5.25 33.58
C GLU A 20 6.55 5.33 32.09
N MET A 21 7.81 5.62 31.77
CA MET A 21 8.29 5.56 30.39
C MET A 21 8.14 4.16 29.80
N ARG A 22 8.47 3.10 30.55
CA ARG A 22 8.27 1.71 30.12
C ARG A 22 6.79 1.43 29.85
N ARG A 23 5.90 1.90 30.72
CA ARG A 23 4.45 1.76 30.56
C ARG A 23 3.97 2.46 29.29
N LEU A 24 4.40 3.71 29.06
CA LEU A 24 4.07 4.46 27.85
C LEU A 24 4.55 3.76 26.57
N ILE A 25 5.71 3.11 26.62
CA ILE A 25 6.24 2.27 25.53
C ILE A 25 5.35 1.04 25.30
N GLN A 26 4.97 0.33 26.36
CA GLN A 26 4.11 -0.85 26.28
C GLN A 26 2.70 -0.53 25.76
N GLU A 27 2.13 0.58 26.19
CA GLU A 27 0.84 1.11 25.72
C GLU A 27 0.91 1.70 24.29
N ARG A 28 2.11 1.75 23.71
CA ARG A 28 2.39 2.39 22.40
C ARG A 28 1.99 3.88 22.34
N ALA A 29 1.93 4.53 23.50
CA ALA A 29 1.66 5.96 23.58
C ALA A 29 2.85 6.80 23.07
N ILE A 30 4.06 6.24 23.16
CA ILE A 30 5.31 6.78 22.62
C ILE A 30 5.99 5.73 21.75
N THR A 31 6.68 6.17 20.70
CA THR A 31 7.27 5.34 19.67
C THR A 31 8.78 5.54 19.57
N ARG A 32 9.46 4.75 18.74
CA ARG A 32 10.90 4.86 18.50
C ARG A 32 11.35 6.27 18.10
N GLY A 33 10.50 7.01 17.37
CA GLY A 33 10.79 8.37 16.90
C GLY A 33 10.40 9.48 17.88
N THR A 34 9.71 9.15 18.99
CA THR A 34 9.31 10.13 20.00
C THR A 34 10.55 10.77 20.61
N LEU A 35 10.58 12.10 20.65
CA LEU A 35 11.67 12.83 21.26
C LEU A 35 11.58 12.75 22.78
N VAL A 36 12.70 12.39 23.42
CA VAL A 36 12.81 12.28 24.87
C VAL A 36 14.03 13.04 25.37
N TRP A 37 13.94 13.52 26.61
CA TRP A 37 15.03 14.21 27.26
C TRP A 37 15.10 13.80 28.73
N LYS A 38 16.32 13.66 29.24
CA LYS A 38 16.60 13.52 30.68
C LYS A 38 17.76 14.42 31.08
N GLN A 39 17.93 14.65 32.37
CA GLN A 39 19.06 15.38 32.89
C GLN A 39 20.38 14.74 32.46
N GLY A 40 21.27 15.51 31.90
CA GLY A 40 22.54 15.07 31.33
C GLY A 40 22.56 14.92 29.80
N PHE A 41 21.40 15.05 29.14
CA PHE A 41 21.37 15.17 27.68
C PHE A 41 21.54 16.63 27.27
N THR A 42 22.41 16.88 26.31
CA THR A 42 22.62 18.22 25.74
C THR A 42 21.45 18.67 24.88
N ASP A 43 20.70 17.71 24.31
CA ASP A 43 19.57 17.97 23.42
C ASP A 43 18.52 16.85 23.51
N TRP A 44 17.35 17.07 22.89
CA TRP A 44 16.33 16.03 22.72
C TRP A 44 16.83 14.93 21.80
N ARG A 45 16.57 13.68 22.17
CA ARG A 45 16.97 12.50 21.40
C ARG A 45 15.75 11.65 21.06
N ALA A 46 15.79 10.97 19.92
CA ALA A 46 14.78 9.95 19.64
C ALA A 46 14.87 8.82 20.68
N LEU A 47 13.75 8.33 21.16
CA LEU A 47 13.66 7.26 22.15
C LEU A 47 14.45 6.02 21.72
N GLY A 48 14.49 5.74 20.40
CA GLY A 48 15.24 4.65 19.82
C GLY A 48 16.78 4.78 19.95
N ASP A 49 17.28 5.99 20.26
CA ASP A 49 18.72 6.28 20.43
C ASP A 49 19.11 6.40 21.91
N THR A 50 18.25 5.93 22.80
CA THR A 50 18.46 5.95 24.26
C THR A 50 18.45 4.54 24.84
N GLU A 51 18.82 4.40 26.12
CA GLU A 51 18.75 3.13 26.84
C GLU A 51 17.34 2.55 26.93
N LEU A 52 16.29 3.35 26.72
CA LEU A 52 14.91 2.89 26.67
C LEU A 52 14.59 2.10 25.40
N ALA A 53 15.46 2.15 24.37
CA ALA A 53 15.30 1.40 23.13
C ALA A 53 15.13 -0.12 23.35
N GLN A 54 15.82 -0.66 24.36
CA GLN A 54 15.66 -2.06 24.75
C GLN A 54 14.24 -2.46 25.15
N HIS A 55 13.43 -1.51 25.62
CA HIS A 55 12.03 -1.76 25.97
C HIS A 55 11.09 -1.68 24.78
N LEU A 56 11.53 -1.04 23.68
CA LEU A 56 10.82 -1.04 22.38
C LEU A 56 10.85 -2.43 21.71
N GLU A 57 11.93 -3.18 21.90
CA GLU A 57 12.09 -4.50 21.30
C GLU A 57 11.19 -5.56 21.95
N THR A 58 10.82 -5.38 23.24
CA THR A 58 9.88 -6.26 23.93
C THR A 58 8.43 -6.07 23.42
N THR A 59 8.17 -4.97 22.71
CA THR A 59 6.90 -4.68 22.07
C THR A 59 6.95 -5.01 20.58
N ALA A 60 7.66 -6.07 20.21
CA ALA A 60 7.78 -6.50 18.82
C ALA A 60 6.38 -6.62 18.20
N SER A 61 6.15 -5.92 17.10
CA SER A 61 4.98 -6.16 16.26
C SER A 61 4.95 -7.66 15.94
N PRO A 62 3.77 -8.30 16.00
CA PRO A 62 3.68 -9.68 15.59
C PRO A 62 4.31 -9.85 14.20
N PRO A 63 4.97 -10.96 13.93
CA PRO A 63 5.55 -11.19 12.62
C PRO A 63 4.47 -11.09 11.55
N ALA A 64 4.86 -10.72 10.32
CA ALA A 64 3.96 -10.69 9.19
C ALA A 64 3.25 -12.04 9.04
N LEU A 65 1.99 -12.01 8.62
CA LEU A 65 1.24 -13.22 8.31
C LEU A 65 2.00 -14.06 7.27
N PRO A 66 2.01 -15.40 7.40
CA PRO A 66 2.55 -16.27 6.36
C PRO A 66 1.91 -15.96 5.01
N ALA A 67 2.69 -15.98 3.94
CA ALA A 67 2.22 -15.63 2.59
C ALA A 67 1.03 -16.49 2.13
N ALA A 68 0.90 -17.73 2.62
CA ALA A 68 -0.23 -18.61 2.35
C ALA A 68 -1.58 -18.11 2.91
N HIS A 69 -1.55 -17.28 3.94
CA HIS A 69 -2.74 -16.68 4.56
C HIS A 69 -3.09 -15.30 4.01
N ILE A 70 -2.27 -14.76 3.10
CA ILE A 70 -2.53 -13.49 2.45
C ILE A 70 -3.41 -13.74 1.23
N SER A 71 -4.61 -13.15 1.23
CA SER A 71 -5.54 -13.26 0.11
C SER A 71 -4.97 -12.61 -1.16
N ASN A 72 -4.97 -13.36 -2.26
CA ASN A 72 -4.51 -12.92 -3.57
C ASN A 72 -5.65 -12.38 -4.47
N VAL A 73 -6.88 -12.25 -3.97
CA VAL A 73 -8.04 -11.83 -4.77
C VAL A 73 -7.80 -10.47 -5.44
N VAL A 74 -7.36 -9.47 -4.68
CA VAL A 74 -7.15 -8.11 -5.21
C VAL A 74 -6.05 -8.08 -6.27
N ILE A 75 -4.97 -8.84 -6.06
CA ILE A 75 -3.87 -8.87 -7.01
C ILE A 75 -4.26 -9.58 -8.32
N TRP A 76 -5.15 -10.58 -8.26
CA TRP A 76 -5.72 -11.21 -9.46
C TRP A 76 -6.68 -10.27 -10.19
N LEU A 77 -7.49 -9.48 -9.47
CA LEU A 77 -8.29 -8.42 -10.08
C LEU A 77 -7.40 -7.38 -10.78
N LEU A 78 -6.28 -6.99 -10.14
CA LEU A 78 -5.30 -6.11 -10.76
C LEU A 78 -4.65 -6.73 -11.99
N ALA A 79 -4.37 -8.04 -11.97
CA ALA A 79 -3.84 -8.76 -13.13
C ALA A 79 -4.84 -8.78 -14.30
N CYS A 80 -6.13 -8.81 -14.04
CA CYS A 80 -7.19 -8.75 -15.04
C CYS A 80 -7.62 -7.31 -15.39
N ALA A 81 -7.06 -6.30 -14.73
CA ALA A 81 -7.46 -4.89 -14.90
C ALA A 81 -7.41 -4.39 -16.36
N PRO A 82 -6.47 -4.82 -17.24
CA PRO A 82 -6.51 -4.41 -18.64
C PRO A 82 -7.81 -4.77 -19.36
N LEU A 83 -8.29 -6.03 -19.18
CA LEU A 83 -9.57 -6.47 -19.75
C LEU A 83 -10.77 -5.82 -19.09
N ILE A 84 -10.76 -5.74 -17.75
CA ILE A 84 -11.86 -5.12 -17.00
C ILE A 84 -11.98 -3.65 -17.40
N GLY A 85 -10.86 -2.94 -17.50
CA GLY A 85 -10.83 -1.54 -17.91
C GLY A 85 -11.38 -1.35 -19.32
N MET A 86 -10.92 -2.15 -20.28
CA MET A 86 -11.43 -2.13 -21.65
C MET A 86 -12.94 -2.37 -21.73
N ALA A 87 -13.44 -3.35 -20.96
CA ALA A 87 -14.88 -3.61 -20.90
C ALA A 87 -15.66 -2.43 -20.32
N LEU A 88 -15.14 -1.80 -19.25
CA LEU A 88 -15.76 -0.61 -18.65
C LEU A 88 -15.75 0.58 -19.62
N GLU A 89 -14.66 0.79 -20.35
CA GLU A 89 -14.54 1.82 -21.37
C GLU A 89 -15.58 1.62 -22.49
N ALA A 90 -15.72 0.38 -22.98
CA ALA A 90 -16.73 0.02 -23.96
C ALA A 90 -18.17 0.27 -23.44
N MET A 91 -18.43 -0.13 -22.19
CA MET A 91 -19.74 0.09 -21.56
C MET A 91 -20.06 1.58 -21.41
N ILE A 92 -19.11 2.40 -20.97
CA ILE A 92 -19.29 3.85 -20.80
C ILE A 92 -19.53 4.51 -22.18
N GLY A 93 -18.77 4.10 -23.20
CA GLY A 93 -18.93 4.57 -24.56
C GLY A 93 -20.32 4.23 -25.12
N GLY A 94 -20.74 2.97 -24.95
CA GLY A 94 -22.05 2.49 -25.38
C GLY A 94 -23.20 3.19 -24.66
N ALA A 95 -23.10 3.35 -23.34
CA ALA A 95 -24.12 4.02 -22.53
C ALA A 95 -24.35 5.51 -22.87
N ARG A 96 -23.40 6.13 -23.56
CA ARG A 96 -23.53 7.51 -24.06
C ARG A 96 -24.03 7.61 -25.50
N SER A 97 -24.31 6.48 -26.12
CA SER A 97 -24.91 6.45 -27.46
C SER A 97 -26.35 6.98 -27.43
N PRO A 98 -26.78 7.72 -28.44
CA PRO A 98 -28.16 8.21 -28.54
C PRO A 98 -29.19 7.09 -28.77
N THR A 99 -28.78 5.94 -29.28
CA THR A 99 -29.65 4.79 -29.55
C THR A 99 -28.97 3.48 -29.15
N ASP A 100 -29.77 2.48 -28.76
CA ASP A 100 -29.29 1.15 -28.40
C ASP A 100 -28.59 0.42 -29.58
N GLU A 101 -29.09 0.68 -30.80
CA GLU A 101 -28.50 0.10 -32.01
C GLU A 101 -27.06 0.54 -32.26
N LEU A 102 -26.70 1.76 -31.86
CA LEU A 102 -25.35 2.30 -32.02
C LEU A 102 -24.45 2.07 -30.78
N ALA A 103 -25.04 1.57 -29.67
CA ALA A 103 -24.30 1.42 -28.43
C ALA A 103 -23.04 0.55 -28.58
N GLY A 104 -23.16 -0.59 -29.29
CA GLY A 104 -22.03 -1.47 -29.55
C GLY A 104 -20.90 -0.81 -30.33
N LEU A 105 -21.26 -0.06 -31.39
CA LEU A 105 -20.29 0.66 -32.20
C LEU A 105 -19.63 1.81 -31.42
N ALA A 106 -20.44 2.57 -30.67
CA ALA A 106 -19.94 3.66 -29.82
C ALA A 106 -18.96 3.15 -28.77
N GLY A 107 -19.24 1.98 -28.16
CA GLY A 107 -18.31 1.32 -27.23
C GLY A 107 -16.99 0.92 -27.90
N GLN A 108 -17.03 0.35 -29.09
CA GLN A 108 -15.82 0.00 -29.84
C GLN A 108 -14.99 1.26 -30.21
N ILE A 109 -15.64 2.30 -30.66
CA ILE A 109 -14.98 3.58 -30.97
C ILE A 109 -14.33 4.15 -29.70
N ALA A 110 -15.01 4.14 -28.56
CA ALA A 110 -14.48 4.62 -27.30
C ALA A 110 -13.19 3.90 -26.89
N VAL A 111 -13.14 2.57 -27.04
CA VAL A 111 -11.95 1.76 -26.76
C VAL A 111 -10.83 2.09 -27.77
N LYS A 112 -11.11 2.10 -29.09
CA LYS A 112 -10.11 2.37 -30.13
C LYS A 112 -9.51 3.76 -30.03
N THR A 113 -10.30 4.75 -29.65
CA THR A 113 -9.83 6.14 -29.48
C THR A 113 -9.22 6.40 -28.12
N GLY A 114 -9.30 5.44 -27.19
CA GLY A 114 -8.86 5.62 -25.81
C GLY A 114 -9.61 6.74 -25.07
N GLN A 115 -10.87 7.03 -25.45
CA GLN A 115 -11.63 8.15 -24.89
C GLN A 115 -11.77 8.10 -23.37
N TYR A 116 -11.81 6.90 -22.78
CA TYR A 116 -11.97 6.67 -21.35
C TYR A 116 -10.78 5.96 -20.71
N TRP A 117 -9.58 6.08 -21.28
CA TRP A 117 -8.34 5.45 -20.77
C TRP A 117 -8.09 5.68 -19.26
N TRP A 118 -8.57 6.81 -18.73
CA TRP A 118 -8.45 7.16 -17.31
C TRP A 118 -9.22 6.19 -16.40
N VAL A 119 -10.25 5.50 -16.90
CA VAL A 119 -11.01 4.47 -16.16
C VAL A 119 -10.10 3.30 -15.84
N THR A 120 -9.40 2.80 -16.85
CA THR A 120 -8.41 1.73 -16.67
C THR A 120 -7.26 2.18 -15.76
N ALA A 121 -6.79 3.42 -15.91
CA ALA A 121 -5.75 3.97 -15.04
C ALA A 121 -6.22 4.07 -13.58
N ALA A 122 -7.43 4.59 -13.34
CA ALA A 122 -8.01 4.69 -12.00
C ALA A 122 -8.21 3.31 -11.35
N LEU A 123 -8.68 2.33 -12.13
CA LEU A 123 -8.84 0.94 -11.68
C LEU A 123 -7.50 0.34 -11.25
N ASN A 124 -6.46 0.49 -12.05
CA ASN A 124 -5.12 -0.01 -11.75
C ASN A 124 -4.56 0.61 -10.45
N ILE A 125 -4.63 1.93 -10.33
CA ILE A 125 -4.15 2.64 -9.14
C ILE A 125 -4.98 2.23 -7.91
N GLY A 126 -6.30 2.21 -8.03
CA GLY A 126 -7.19 1.86 -6.93
C GLY A 126 -6.95 0.45 -6.40
N LEU A 127 -6.86 -0.54 -7.29
CA LEU A 127 -6.59 -1.93 -6.92
C LEU A 127 -5.18 -2.10 -6.34
N GLY A 128 -4.19 -1.42 -6.90
CA GLY A 128 -2.81 -1.46 -6.39
C GLY A 128 -2.70 -0.89 -4.98
N VAL A 129 -3.31 0.28 -4.72
CA VAL A 129 -3.36 0.89 -3.38
C VAL A 129 -4.13 0.01 -2.39
N LEU A 130 -5.21 -0.64 -2.84
CA LEU A 130 -5.98 -1.58 -2.02
C LEU A 130 -5.15 -2.79 -1.60
N ASP A 131 -4.40 -3.39 -2.54
CA ASP A 131 -3.52 -4.52 -2.25
C ASP A 131 -2.40 -4.11 -1.28
N GLU A 132 -1.76 -2.96 -1.50
CA GLU A 132 -0.72 -2.45 -0.61
C GLU A 132 -1.23 -2.23 0.82
N ARG A 133 -2.42 -1.62 0.98
CA ARG A 133 -3.04 -1.44 2.29
C ARG A 133 -3.34 -2.75 2.99
N ARG A 134 -3.76 -3.78 2.25
CA ARG A 134 -3.99 -5.12 2.78
C ARG A 134 -2.70 -5.78 3.23
N LEU A 135 -1.63 -5.66 2.45
CA LEU A 135 -0.31 -6.17 2.81
C LEU A 135 0.23 -5.51 4.08
N LYS A 136 0.11 -4.18 4.19
CA LYS A 136 0.49 -3.46 5.42
C LYS A 136 -0.28 -3.93 6.64
N ARG A 137 -1.59 -4.18 6.52
CA ARG A 137 -2.40 -4.73 7.61
C ARG A 137 -2.00 -6.16 7.98
N ALA A 138 -1.48 -6.93 7.03
CA ALA A 138 -0.93 -8.26 7.26
C ALA A 138 0.50 -8.23 7.84
N GLY A 139 1.06 -7.05 8.12
CA GLY A 139 2.40 -6.88 8.68
C GLY A 139 3.54 -6.99 7.66
N VAL A 140 3.22 -7.04 6.36
CA VAL A 140 4.24 -7.13 5.30
C VAL A 140 4.90 -5.77 5.11
N ASP A 141 6.23 -5.73 5.10
CA ASP A 141 6.99 -4.54 4.76
C ASP A 141 6.86 -4.23 3.27
N THR A 142 6.10 -3.18 2.95
CA THR A 142 5.87 -2.71 1.57
C THR A 142 6.81 -1.56 1.18
N SER A 143 7.72 -1.11 2.05
CA SER A 143 8.60 0.05 1.82
C SER A 143 9.38 -0.02 0.50
N ARG A 144 9.77 -1.24 0.09
CA ARG A 144 10.58 -1.48 -1.11
C ARG A 144 9.79 -1.45 -2.43
N PHE A 145 8.46 -1.55 -2.39
CA PHE A 145 7.65 -1.65 -3.60
C PHE A 145 6.31 -0.90 -3.56
N GLY A 146 5.84 -0.47 -2.39
CA GLY A 146 4.56 0.24 -2.25
C GLY A 146 4.47 1.50 -3.11
N ASN A 147 5.54 2.27 -3.17
CA ASN A 147 5.61 3.47 -4.03
C ASN A 147 5.55 3.15 -5.55
N MET A 148 5.64 1.88 -5.94
CA MET A 148 5.59 1.44 -7.34
C MET A 148 4.19 1.00 -7.79
N VAL A 149 3.17 1.22 -6.99
CA VAL A 149 1.75 0.95 -7.33
C VAL A 149 1.35 1.60 -8.66
N PHE A 150 1.93 2.75 -9.00
CA PHE A 150 1.68 3.44 -10.26
C PHE A 150 2.29 2.74 -11.49
N ILE A 151 3.27 1.84 -11.29
CA ILE A 151 3.91 1.06 -12.35
C ILE A 151 3.53 -0.41 -12.15
N VAL A 152 2.32 -0.76 -12.59
CA VAL A 152 1.67 -2.05 -12.32
C VAL A 152 2.58 -3.26 -12.53
N PRO A 153 3.27 -3.44 -13.68
CA PRO A 153 4.10 -4.64 -13.88
C PRO A 153 5.25 -4.74 -12.87
N VAL A 154 5.87 -3.60 -12.51
CA VAL A 154 6.93 -3.58 -11.51
C VAL A 154 6.40 -3.92 -10.13
N TYR A 155 5.22 -3.39 -9.78
CA TYR A 155 4.54 -3.70 -8.52
C TYR A 155 4.24 -5.20 -8.41
N LEU A 156 3.59 -5.77 -9.43
CA LEU A 156 3.24 -7.19 -9.48
C LEU A 156 4.48 -8.09 -9.31
N TRP A 157 5.55 -7.79 -10.03
CA TRP A 157 6.80 -8.55 -9.94
C TRP A 157 7.45 -8.48 -8.55
N LYS A 158 7.59 -7.27 -8.02
CA LYS A 158 8.22 -7.07 -6.70
C LYS A 158 7.40 -7.66 -5.58
N ARG A 159 6.07 -7.54 -5.65
CA ARG A 159 5.15 -8.17 -4.70
C ARG A 159 5.33 -9.69 -4.68
N ALA A 160 5.38 -10.33 -5.85
CA ALA A 160 5.60 -11.78 -5.94
C ALA A 160 6.92 -12.18 -5.26
N LYS A 161 8.00 -11.46 -5.55
CA LYS A 161 9.30 -11.72 -4.92
C LYS A 161 9.27 -11.51 -3.41
N SER A 162 8.63 -10.45 -2.93
CA SER A 162 8.54 -10.14 -1.49
C SER A 162 7.78 -11.23 -0.73
N LEU A 163 6.71 -11.78 -1.32
CA LEU A 163 5.91 -12.86 -0.74
C LEU A 163 6.43 -14.26 -1.06
N ARG A 164 7.55 -14.38 -1.78
CA ARG A 164 8.10 -15.66 -2.26
C ARG A 164 7.06 -16.50 -3.03
N GLN A 165 6.21 -15.84 -3.80
CA GLN A 165 5.20 -16.46 -4.65
C GLN A 165 5.68 -16.51 -6.10
N THR A 166 5.12 -17.45 -6.89
CA THR A 166 5.32 -17.45 -8.34
C THR A 166 4.65 -16.22 -8.95
N PRO A 167 5.30 -15.51 -9.90
CA PRO A 167 4.78 -14.26 -10.47
C PRO A 167 3.71 -14.52 -11.56
N SER A 168 2.81 -15.48 -11.35
CA SER A 168 1.78 -15.85 -12.33
C SER A 168 0.86 -14.68 -12.68
N TYR A 169 0.42 -13.90 -11.70
CA TYR A 169 -0.41 -12.71 -11.93
C TYR A 169 0.33 -11.60 -12.71
N PHE A 170 1.67 -11.51 -12.63
CA PHE A 170 2.46 -10.64 -13.48
C PHE A 170 2.37 -11.05 -14.95
N TRP A 171 2.61 -12.33 -15.25
CA TRP A 171 2.54 -12.84 -16.61
C TRP A 171 1.13 -12.75 -17.19
N THR A 172 0.10 -13.00 -16.37
CA THR A 172 -1.29 -12.79 -16.76
C THR A 172 -1.54 -11.34 -17.16
N TRP A 173 -1.08 -10.38 -16.36
CA TRP A 173 -1.22 -8.95 -16.68
C TRP A 173 -0.53 -8.60 -18.01
N ILE A 174 0.70 -9.07 -18.23
CA ILE A 174 1.44 -8.83 -19.48
C ILE A 174 0.69 -9.40 -20.70
N ALA A 175 0.20 -10.63 -20.59
CA ALA A 175 -0.55 -11.27 -21.67
C ALA A 175 -1.84 -10.50 -22.00
N LEU A 176 -2.63 -10.17 -20.98
CA LEU A 176 -3.89 -9.45 -21.14
C LEU A 176 -3.68 -8.02 -21.65
N PHE A 177 -2.64 -7.34 -21.17
CA PHE A 177 -2.27 -6.02 -21.68
C PHE A 177 -1.88 -6.09 -23.17
N GLY A 178 -1.10 -7.09 -23.58
CA GLY A 178 -0.79 -7.33 -24.98
C GLY A 178 -2.03 -7.57 -25.84
N ILE A 179 -2.99 -8.37 -25.35
CA ILE A 179 -4.27 -8.60 -26.03
C ILE A 179 -5.07 -7.31 -26.19
N THR A 180 -5.16 -6.49 -25.14
CA THR A 180 -5.88 -5.20 -25.22
C THR A 180 -5.24 -4.22 -26.18
N LEU A 181 -3.90 -4.19 -26.29
CA LEU A 181 -3.20 -3.39 -27.29
C LEU A 181 -3.52 -3.84 -28.71
N LEU A 182 -3.55 -5.15 -28.97
CA LEU A 182 -3.90 -5.68 -30.29
C LEU A 182 -5.37 -5.42 -30.66
N ALA A 183 -6.27 -5.42 -29.70
CA ALA A 183 -7.68 -5.12 -29.92
C ALA A 183 -7.96 -3.63 -30.17
N ALA A 184 -7.05 -2.74 -29.75
CA ALA A 184 -7.16 -1.30 -29.97
C ALA A 184 -6.67 -0.85 -31.37
N VAL A 185 -5.90 -1.68 -32.07
CA VAL A 185 -5.45 -1.45 -33.45
C VAL A 185 -6.51 -1.87 -34.46
#